data_d89070cba4ecadfa5607d63b62fde047
#
_entry.id   d89070cba4ecadfa5607d63b62fde047
#
_cell.length_a   1.000
_cell.length_b   1.000
_cell.length_c   1.000
_cell.angle_alpha   90.00
_cell.angle_beta   90.00
_cell.angle_gamma   90.00
#
_symmetry.space_group_name_H-M   'P 1'
#
loop_
_entity.id
_entity.type
_entity.pdbx_description
1 polymer ?
#
loop_
_entity_poly.entity_id
_entity_poly.type
_entity_poly.pdbx_seq_one_letter_code
_entity_poly.pdbx_strand_id
1 'polypeptide(L)'
;NKEDVDKSYIKVGVGGEKRSHVVSEEDRKITAYHESGHAILFHLLPYVGPVHIVSIIPTGTGAGGYTMPLPQGDQEYITKAHLLNEIKVSMGGRIAEKIIFGNFTTGASQDIKMASGYARSMVTKYGMSENLGFINYESDDQEEVFLGKNLGHTKPYSEKIAAAIDEEVKQIVDECYR
;
A
#
# COMPACT_ATOMS: atom_id res chain seq x y z
N ASN A 1 10.75 1.16 -28.17
CA ASN A 1 9.34 1.14 -28.57
C ASN A 1 8.43 1.11 -27.30
N LYS A 2 7.10 1.06 -27.46
CA LYS A 2 6.18 1.04 -26.33
C LYS A 2 6.43 -0.16 -25.39
N GLU A 3 6.70 -1.32 -25.97
CA GLU A 3 6.99 -2.56 -25.21
C GLU A 3 8.25 -2.44 -24.35
N ASP A 4 9.29 -1.73 -24.79
CA ASP A 4 10.52 -1.51 -24.02
C ASP A 4 10.26 -0.56 -22.83
N VAL A 5 9.38 0.43 -23.02
CA VAL A 5 8.96 1.35 -21.94
C VAL A 5 8.17 0.59 -20.89
N ASP A 6 7.20 -0.24 -21.30
CA ASP A 6 6.41 -1.05 -20.37
C ASP A 6 7.30 -2.03 -19.58
N LYS A 7 8.24 -2.72 -20.25
CA LYS A 7 9.21 -3.60 -19.59
C LYS A 7 10.08 -2.86 -18.58
N SER A 8 10.53 -1.65 -18.94
CA SER A 8 11.33 -0.82 -18.04
C SER A 8 10.54 -0.36 -16.83
N TYR A 9 9.28 0.05 -17.04
CA TYR A 9 8.38 0.46 -15.98
C TYR A 9 8.11 -0.67 -14.98
N ILE A 10 7.80 -1.89 -15.47
CA ILE A 10 7.64 -3.08 -14.63
C ILE A 10 8.94 -3.38 -13.85
N LYS A 11 10.08 -3.36 -14.53
CA LYS A 11 11.38 -3.66 -13.91
C LYS A 11 11.74 -2.69 -12.79
N VAL A 12 11.40 -1.42 -12.93
CA VAL A 12 11.64 -0.39 -11.90
C VAL A 12 10.63 -0.51 -10.76
N GLY A 13 9.35 -0.75 -11.06
CA GLY A 13 8.27 -0.75 -10.06
C GLY A 13 8.25 -2.03 -9.20
N VAL A 14 8.37 -3.21 -9.81
CA VAL A 14 8.20 -4.51 -9.11
C VAL A 14 9.38 -5.46 -9.25
N GLY A 15 10.45 -5.05 -9.92
CA GLY A 15 11.60 -5.89 -10.20
C GLY A 15 11.40 -6.82 -11.42
N GLY A 16 12.44 -7.55 -11.77
CA GLY A 16 12.38 -8.50 -12.89
C GLY A 16 11.53 -9.73 -12.57
N GLU A 17 10.78 -10.22 -13.55
CA GLU A 17 10.02 -11.47 -13.42
C GLU A 17 10.94 -12.68 -13.26
N LYS A 18 10.61 -13.57 -12.30
CA LYS A 18 11.31 -14.84 -12.06
C LYS A 18 10.55 -16.00 -12.69
N ARG A 19 10.62 -16.14 -14.00
CA ARG A 19 9.93 -17.21 -14.75
C ARG A 19 10.45 -18.62 -14.46
N SER A 20 11.63 -18.76 -13.87
CA SER A 20 12.20 -20.06 -13.47
C SER A 20 11.72 -20.56 -12.09
N HIS A 21 10.96 -19.77 -11.35
CA HIS A 21 10.43 -20.18 -10.04
C HIS A 21 9.25 -21.14 -10.24
N VAL A 22 9.35 -22.34 -9.67
CA VAL A 22 8.26 -23.32 -9.68
C VAL A 22 7.28 -22.95 -8.57
N VAL A 23 6.09 -22.49 -8.96
CA VAL A 23 5.00 -22.13 -8.06
C VAL A 23 3.97 -23.25 -8.05
N SER A 24 3.45 -23.64 -6.89
CA SER A 24 2.38 -24.63 -6.80
C SER A 24 1.10 -24.14 -7.48
N GLU A 25 0.24 -25.05 -7.92
CA GLU A 25 -1.08 -24.69 -8.48
C GLU A 25 -1.95 -23.97 -7.46
N GLU A 26 -1.84 -24.33 -6.18
CA GLU A 26 -2.56 -23.69 -5.09
C GLU A 26 -2.09 -22.24 -4.89
N ASP A 27 -0.79 -22.01 -4.79
CA ASP A 27 -0.23 -20.66 -4.66
C ASP A 27 -0.57 -19.80 -5.87
N ARG A 28 -0.51 -20.37 -7.08
CA ARG A 28 -0.89 -19.67 -8.31
C ARG A 28 -2.36 -19.25 -8.30
N LYS A 29 -3.24 -20.11 -7.81
CA LYS A 29 -4.67 -19.80 -7.66
C LYS A 29 -4.89 -18.72 -6.63
N ILE A 30 -4.23 -18.78 -5.47
CA ILE A 30 -4.29 -17.74 -4.43
C ILE A 30 -3.84 -16.40 -5.01
N THR A 31 -2.69 -16.36 -5.66
CA THR A 31 -2.16 -15.15 -6.30
C THR A 31 -3.14 -14.58 -7.33
N ALA A 32 -3.74 -15.42 -8.17
CA ALA A 32 -4.68 -14.97 -9.19
C ALA A 32 -5.90 -14.26 -8.60
N TYR A 33 -6.48 -14.77 -7.53
CA TYR A 33 -7.59 -14.13 -6.85
C TYR A 33 -7.16 -12.88 -6.09
N HIS A 34 -6.00 -12.91 -5.45
CA HIS A 34 -5.40 -11.77 -4.76
C HIS A 34 -5.24 -10.57 -5.71
N GLU A 35 -4.53 -10.77 -6.82
CA GLU A 35 -4.30 -9.72 -7.81
C GLU A 35 -5.60 -9.26 -8.49
N SER A 36 -6.56 -10.17 -8.68
CA SER A 36 -7.88 -9.81 -9.19
C SER A 36 -8.64 -8.90 -8.23
N GLY A 37 -8.47 -9.08 -6.92
CA GLY A 37 -9.05 -8.21 -5.90
C GLY A 37 -8.55 -6.76 -6.02
N HIS A 38 -7.25 -6.56 -6.17
CA HIS A 38 -6.67 -5.25 -6.45
C HIS A 38 -7.19 -4.67 -7.77
N ALA A 39 -7.18 -5.47 -8.85
CA ALA A 39 -7.60 -5.04 -10.18
C ALA A 39 -9.07 -4.55 -10.21
N ILE A 40 -9.97 -5.26 -9.53
CA ILE A 40 -11.38 -4.86 -9.42
C ILE A 40 -11.51 -3.50 -8.75
N LEU A 41 -10.80 -3.27 -7.63
CA LEU A 41 -10.88 -2.02 -6.90
C LEU A 41 -10.23 -0.85 -7.67
N PHE A 42 -9.13 -1.07 -8.38
CA PHE A 42 -8.58 -0.08 -9.30
C PHE A 42 -9.58 0.31 -10.40
N HIS A 43 -10.38 -0.65 -10.88
CA HIS A 43 -11.38 -0.38 -11.90
C HIS A 43 -12.60 0.38 -11.37
N LEU A 44 -13.02 0.09 -10.14
CA LEU A 44 -14.26 0.64 -9.56
C LEU A 44 -14.06 1.97 -8.83
N LEU A 45 -12.90 2.20 -8.26
CA LEU A 45 -12.65 3.37 -7.42
C LEU A 45 -12.07 4.54 -8.23
N PRO A 46 -12.58 5.77 -8.02
CA PRO A 46 -12.01 6.96 -8.67
C PRO A 46 -10.64 7.31 -8.08
N TYR A 47 -9.85 8.07 -8.82
CA TYR A 47 -8.56 8.66 -8.44
C TYR A 47 -7.36 7.72 -8.36
N VAL A 48 -7.53 6.41 -8.31
CA VAL A 48 -6.43 5.44 -8.20
C VAL A 48 -5.87 4.99 -9.57
N GLY A 49 -6.49 5.44 -10.64
CA GLY A 49 -6.09 5.11 -12.02
C GLY A 49 -6.61 3.76 -12.52
N PRO A 50 -6.71 3.62 -13.84
CA PRO A 50 -7.10 2.34 -14.44
C PRO A 50 -5.98 1.32 -14.31
N VAL A 51 -6.35 0.05 -14.20
CA VAL A 51 -5.38 -1.07 -14.24
C VAL A 51 -4.65 -1.07 -15.58
N HIS A 52 -3.34 -1.15 -15.53
CA HIS A 52 -2.48 -1.31 -16.70
C HIS A 52 -2.03 -2.76 -16.90
N ILE A 53 -1.55 -3.39 -15.82
CA ILE A 53 -1.03 -4.75 -15.85
C ILE A 53 -1.49 -5.51 -14.61
N VAL A 54 -1.90 -6.77 -14.82
CA VAL A 54 -2.08 -7.78 -13.77
C VAL A 54 -1.24 -8.99 -14.14
N SER A 55 -0.40 -9.47 -13.24
CA SER A 55 0.48 -10.62 -13.47
C SER A 55 0.50 -11.55 -12.25
N ILE A 56 0.49 -12.84 -12.52
CA ILE A 56 0.69 -13.90 -11.52
C ILE A 56 2.08 -14.53 -11.64
N ILE A 57 3.00 -13.85 -12.30
CA ILE A 57 4.40 -14.28 -12.42
C ILE A 57 5.17 -13.71 -11.25
N PRO A 58 5.88 -14.57 -10.47
CA PRO A 58 6.68 -14.09 -9.34
C PRO A 58 7.74 -13.07 -9.75
N THR A 59 7.99 -12.10 -8.88
CA THR A 59 8.98 -11.05 -9.12
C THR A 59 10.27 -11.26 -8.32
N GLY A 60 11.30 -10.53 -8.70
CA GLY A 60 12.60 -10.54 -8.02
C GLY A 60 12.54 -10.04 -6.58
N THR A 61 11.53 -9.25 -6.23
CA THR A 61 11.29 -8.72 -4.88
C THR A 61 10.60 -9.72 -3.95
N GLY A 62 10.21 -10.90 -4.45
CA GLY A 62 9.56 -11.95 -3.66
C GLY A 62 8.04 -11.93 -3.69
N ALA A 63 7.42 -11.02 -4.47
CA ALA A 63 5.98 -11.04 -4.68
C ALA A 63 5.59 -12.20 -5.62
N GLY A 64 4.48 -12.88 -5.34
CA GLY A 64 3.95 -13.98 -6.15
C GLY A 64 3.29 -13.50 -7.45
N GLY A 65 2.82 -12.27 -7.47
CA GLY A 65 2.23 -11.56 -8.60
C GLY A 65 2.29 -10.06 -8.36
N TYR A 66 1.65 -9.29 -9.24
CA TYR A 66 1.50 -7.85 -9.07
C TYR A 66 0.37 -7.28 -9.90
N THR A 67 -0.24 -6.22 -9.40
CA THR A 67 -1.22 -5.39 -10.10
C THR A 67 -0.70 -3.96 -10.15
N MET A 68 -0.58 -3.39 -11.33
CA MET A 68 -0.09 -2.02 -11.53
C MET A 68 -1.13 -1.16 -12.22
N PRO A 69 -1.46 0.02 -11.69
CA PRO A 69 -2.26 1.01 -12.39
C PRO A 69 -1.43 1.69 -13.49
N LEU A 70 -2.11 2.24 -14.47
CA LEU A 70 -1.50 3.16 -15.42
C LEU A 70 -1.14 4.46 -14.68
N PRO A 71 0.10 4.95 -14.78
CA PRO A 71 0.45 6.23 -14.18
C PRO A 71 -0.50 7.33 -14.67
N GLN A 72 -1.20 7.94 -13.74
CA GLN A 72 -1.90 9.20 -14.01
C GLN A 72 -0.86 10.29 -13.91
N GLY A 73 -0.74 11.15 -14.93
CA GLY A 73 0.30 12.18 -15.01
C GLY A 73 0.63 12.87 -13.68
N ASP A 74 1.56 13.76 -13.65
CA ASP A 74 2.04 14.42 -12.43
C ASP A 74 0.88 15.09 -11.67
N GLN A 75 0.43 14.43 -10.60
CA GLN A 75 -0.55 15.00 -9.68
C GLN A 75 0.19 15.81 -8.62
N GLU A 76 0.01 17.12 -8.64
CA GLU A 76 0.65 18.02 -7.67
C GLU A 76 0.02 17.88 -6.27
N TYR A 77 -1.26 17.53 -6.19
CA TYR A 77 -2.01 17.42 -4.93
C TYR A 77 -2.77 16.09 -4.84
N ILE A 78 -2.62 15.41 -3.70
CA ILE A 78 -3.33 14.16 -3.39
C ILE A 78 -4.41 14.47 -2.35
N THR A 79 -5.67 14.14 -2.65
CA THR A 79 -6.79 14.39 -1.75
C THR A 79 -6.96 13.30 -0.70
N LYS A 80 -7.69 13.60 0.40
CA LYS A 80 -8.10 12.59 1.40
C LYS A 80 -8.86 11.43 0.75
N ALA A 81 -9.77 11.72 -0.18
CA ALA A 81 -10.53 10.69 -0.90
C ALA A 81 -9.63 9.78 -1.74
N HIS A 82 -8.59 10.31 -2.36
CA HIS A 82 -7.59 9.51 -3.08
C HIS A 82 -6.86 8.56 -2.13
N LEU A 83 -6.32 9.05 -1.01
CA LEU A 83 -5.61 8.22 -0.03
C LEU A 83 -6.50 7.12 0.56
N LEU A 84 -7.77 7.41 0.86
CA LEU A 84 -8.72 6.39 1.31
C LEU A 84 -8.95 5.31 0.24
N ASN A 85 -8.98 5.68 -1.04
CA ASN A 85 -9.13 4.70 -2.12
C ASN A 85 -7.84 3.88 -2.32
N GLU A 86 -6.65 4.45 -2.13
CA GLU A 86 -5.38 3.71 -2.10
C GLU A 86 -5.36 2.66 -0.97
N ILE A 87 -5.88 3.02 0.21
CA ILE A 87 -6.02 2.06 1.32
C ILE A 87 -6.97 0.91 0.94
N LYS A 88 -8.13 1.22 0.33
CA LYS A 88 -9.09 0.21 -0.12
C LYS A 88 -8.48 -0.72 -1.17
N VAL A 89 -7.81 -0.15 -2.17
CA VAL A 89 -7.11 -0.94 -3.20
C VAL A 89 -6.07 -1.85 -2.57
N SER A 90 -5.25 -1.35 -1.63
CA SER A 90 -4.26 -2.15 -0.92
C SER A 90 -4.89 -3.32 -0.16
N MET A 91 -6.13 -3.19 0.33
CA MET A 91 -6.83 -4.29 1.03
C MET A 91 -7.51 -5.29 0.08
N GLY A 92 -7.58 -4.99 -1.21
CA GLY A 92 -8.32 -5.76 -2.22
C GLY A 92 -7.92 -7.21 -2.32
N GLY A 93 -6.62 -7.50 -2.36
CA GLY A 93 -6.09 -8.86 -2.42
C GLY A 93 -6.48 -9.70 -1.21
N ARG A 94 -6.32 -9.15 -0.01
CA ARG A 94 -6.71 -9.80 1.25
C ARG A 94 -8.22 -10.08 1.34
N ILE A 95 -9.04 -9.14 0.86
CA ILE A 95 -10.50 -9.29 0.83
C ILE A 95 -10.89 -10.42 -0.14
N ALA A 96 -10.28 -10.47 -1.32
CA ALA A 96 -10.49 -11.53 -2.29
C ALA A 96 -10.12 -12.92 -1.72
N GLU A 97 -8.98 -13.05 -1.06
CA GLU A 97 -8.59 -14.29 -0.36
C GLU A 97 -9.66 -14.72 0.64
N LYS A 98 -10.15 -13.80 1.48
CA LYS A 98 -11.17 -14.10 2.49
C LYS A 98 -12.49 -14.58 1.87
N ILE A 99 -12.94 -13.91 0.81
CA ILE A 99 -14.21 -14.24 0.13
C ILE A 99 -14.13 -15.61 -0.52
N ILE A 100 -13.03 -15.92 -1.20
CA ILE A 100 -12.89 -17.12 -2.04
C ILE A 100 -12.46 -18.34 -1.23
N PHE A 101 -11.52 -18.16 -0.29
CA PHE A 101 -10.92 -19.27 0.46
C PHE A 101 -11.37 -19.34 1.91
N GLY A 102 -12.09 -18.34 2.42
CA GLY A 102 -12.49 -18.24 3.83
C GLY A 102 -11.30 -18.05 4.78
N ASN A 103 -10.11 -17.77 4.26
CA ASN A 103 -8.86 -17.70 5.02
C ASN A 103 -7.97 -16.57 4.49
N PHE A 104 -6.84 -16.34 5.17
CA PHE A 104 -5.84 -15.34 4.82
C PHE A 104 -4.47 -15.97 4.66
N THR A 105 -3.66 -15.40 3.77
CA THR A 105 -2.27 -15.79 3.63
C THR A 105 -1.32 -14.67 4.07
N THR A 106 -0.05 -14.99 4.13
CA THR A 106 1.03 -14.01 4.38
C THR A 106 1.30 -13.10 3.17
N GLY A 107 0.72 -13.42 2.01
CA GLY A 107 0.91 -12.70 0.75
C GLY A 107 0.52 -11.23 0.85
N ALA A 108 -0.51 -10.91 1.62
CA ALA A 108 -0.98 -9.53 1.82
C ALA A 108 -0.13 -8.68 2.79
N SER A 109 1.03 -9.15 3.25
CA SER A 109 1.83 -8.44 4.26
C SER A 109 2.29 -7.06 3.79
N GLN A 110 2.69 -6.93 2.53
CA GLN A 110 3.12 -5.64 1.96
C GLN A 110 1.93 -4.69 1.77
N ASP A 111 0.78 -5.21 1.36
CA ASP A 111 -0.45 -4.42 1.19
C ASP A 111 -0.94 -3.84 2.51
N ILE A 112 -0.91 -4.64 3.58
CA ILE A 112 -1.25 -4.20 4.94
C ILE A 112 -0.28 -3.10 5.39
N LYS A 113 1.01 -3.25 5.10
CA LYS A 113 2.03 -2.23 5.40
C LYS A 113 1.75 -0.93 4.65
N MET A 114 1.39 -1.01 3.37
CA MET A 114 1.04 0.17 2.56
C MET A 114 -0.23 0.84 3.08
N ALA A 115 -1.30 0.09 3.31
CA ALA A 115 -2.55 0.62 3.86
C ALA A 115 -2.34 1.34 5.20
N SER A 116 -1.60 0.71 6.12
CA SER A 116 -1.27 1.30 7.41
C SER A 116 -0.37 2.54 7.28
N GLY A 117 0.56 2.53 6.32
CA GLY A 117 1.42 3.67 6.03
C GLY A 117 0.64 4.88 5.51
N TYR A 118 -0.28 4.69 4.57
CA TYR A 118 -1.16 5.75 4.09
C TYR A 118 -2.03 6.32 5.22
N ALA A 119 -2.70 5.45 5.99
CA ALA A 119 -3.52 5.88 7.11
C ALA A 119 -2.70 6.67 8.15
N ARG A 120 -1.48 6.22 8.48
CA ARG A 120 -0.59 6.93 9.40
C ARG A 120 -0.18 8.29 8.85
N SER A 121 0.20 8.39 7.58
CA SER A 121 0.55 9.68 6.96
C SER A 121 -0.62 10.64 6.91
N MET A 122 -1.84 10.15 6.68
CA MET A 122 -3.06 10.98 6.75
C MET A 122 -3.20 11.63 8.13
N VAL A 123 -2.95 10.87 9.18
CA VAL A 123 -3.10 11.32 10.57
C VAL A 123 -1.92 12.19 11.02
N THR A 124 -0.69 11.75 10.78
CA THR A 124 0.50 12.38 11.39
C THR A 124 1.12 13.47 10.54
N LYS A 125 1.04 13.35 9.21
CA LYS A 125 1.71 14.26 8.28
C LYS A 125 0.77 15.30 7.68
N TYR A 126 -0.40 14.85 7.24
CA TYR A 126 -1.29 15.68 6.43
C TYR A 126 -2.42 16.33 7.23
N GLY A 127 -2.55 16.04 8.54
CA GLY A 127 -3.61 16.61 9.37
C GLY A 127 -5.02 16.28 8.88
N MET A 128 -5.22 15.07 8.31
CA MET A 128 -6.49 14.65 7.70
C MET A 128 -7.42 13.93 8.70
N SER A 129 -7.08 13.90 9.99
CA SER A 129 -7.94 13.39 11.07
C SER A 129 -8.72 14.53 11.71
N GLU A 130 -10.03 14.35 11.84
CA GLU A 130 -10.89 15.32 12.53
C GLU A 130 -10.68 15.28 14.06
N ASN A 131 -10.36 14.09 14.60
CA ASN A 131 -10.17 13.88 16.02
C ASN A 131 -8.85 14.46 16.55
N LEU A 132 -7.80 14.45 15.73
CA LEU A 132 -6.46 14.93 16.10
C LEU A 132 -6.15 16.33 15.57
N GLY A 133 -7.03 16.85 14.70
CA GLY A 133 -6.92 18.21 14.17
C GLY A 133 -5.82 18.38 13.10
N PHE A 134 -5.58 19.64 12.77
CA PHE A 134 -4.62 20.04 11.72
C PHE A 134 -3.21 20.23 12.28
N ILE A 135 -2.66 19.20 12.91
CA ILE A 135 -1.35 19.20 13.55
C ILE A 135 -0.42 18.21 12.83
N ASN A 136 0.80 18.63 12.56
CA ASN A 136 1.86 17.73 12.12
C ASN A 136 2.51 17.06 13.35
N TYR A 137 2.41 15.74 13.41
CA TYR A 137 3.00 14.91 14.46
C TYR A 137 4.26 14.17 14.00
N GLU A 138 4.75 14.43 12.78
CA GLU A 138 6.03 13.86 12.35
C GLU A 138 7.19 14.58 13.04
N SER A 139 8.23 13.83 13.42
CA SER A 139 9.49 14.41 13.87
C SER A 139 10.29 14.88 12.64
N ASP A 140 10.89 16.06 12.73
CA ASP A 140 11.80 16.60 11.71
C ASP A 140 13.16 15.88 11.64
N ASP A 141 13.24 14.62 12.11
CA ASP A 141 14.47 13.81 12.19
C ASP A 141 15.15 13.50 10.84
N GLN A 142 14.70 14.09 9.73
CA GLN A 142 15.39 13.96 8.43
C GLN A 142 16.61 14.89 8.29
N GLU A 143 16.83 15.86 9.17
CA GLU A 143 17.99 16.77 9.09
C GLU A 143 19.18 16.37 9.97
N GLU A 144 19.08 15.41 10.89
CA GLU A 144 20.18 15.04 11.80
C GLU A 144 20.96 13.76 11.42
N VAL A 145 21.17 13.48 10.14
CA VAL A 145 22.02 12.34 9.70
C VAL A 145 23.52 12.60 9.96
N PHE A 146 23.92 13.71 10.59
CA PHE A 146 25.34 14.10 10.62
C PHE A 146 26.08 14.01 11.96
N LEU A 147 25.50 13.55 13.04
CA LEU A 147 26.24 13.40 14.31
C LEU A 147 25.92 12.11 15.05
N GLY A 148 26.50 10.99 14.63
CA GLY A 148 26.88 9.80 15.40
C GLY A 148 26.24 9.52 16.77
N LYS A 149 24.95 9.76 16.98
CA LYS A 149 24.22 9.43 18.20
C LYS A 149 22.95 8.64 17.85
N ASN A 150 23.03 7.31 18.00
CA ASN A 150 21.89 6.44 18.28
C ASN A 150 21.27 6.85 19.64
N LEU A 151 20.69 8.02 19.75
CA LEU A 151 19.81 8.38 20.84
C LEU A 151 18.40 8.08 20.38
N GLY A 152 17.70 7.26 21.13
CA GLY A 152 16.41 6.68 20.77
C GLY A 152 15.45 7.73 20.18
N HIS A 153 14.73 7.32 19.12
CA HIS A 153 13.68 8.11 18.49
C HIS A 153 12.68 8.57 19.54
N THR A 154 12.83 9.77 20.04
CA THR A 154 11.86 10.39 20.94
C THR A 154 10.71 10.89 20.08
N LYS A 155 9.54 10.28 20.27
CA LYS A 155 8.31 10.75 19.61
C LYS A 155 8.10 12.22 20.03
N PRO A 156 7.78 13.15 19.10
CA PRO A 156 7.59 14.57 19.43
C PRO A 156 6.27 14.86 20.16
N TYR A 157 5.57 13.81 20.63
CA TYR A 157 4.26 13.90 21.26
C TYR A 157 4.12 12.91 22.43
N SER A 158 3.16 13.18 23.33
CA SER A 158 2.90 12.37 24.51
C SER A 158 2.38 10.98 24.19
N GLU A 159 2.49 10.04 25.15
CA GLU A 159 1.93 8.69 25.02
C GLU A 159 0.40 8.70 24.80
N LYS A 160 -0.30 9.69 25.33
CA LYS A 160 -1.73 9.89 25.09
C LYS A 160 -2.02 10.18 23.61
N ILE A 161 -1.23 11.03 22.99
CA ILE A 161 -1.35 11.34 21.55
C ILE A 161 -0.92 10.14 20.72
N ALA A 162 0.12 9.41 21.12
CA ALA A 162 0.53 8.19 20.45
C ALA A 162 -0.63 7.17 20.38
N ALA A 163 -1.29 6.92 21.51
CA ALA A 163 -2.44 6.01 21.56
C ALA A 163 -3.62 6.51 20.68
N ALA A 164 -3.87 7.82 20.66
CA ALA A 164 -4.91 8.39 19.82
C ALA A 164 -4.58 8.28 18.33
N ILE A 165 -3.32 8.44 17.93
CA ILE A 165 -2.85 8.22 16.55
C ILE A 165 -3.06 6.75 16.16
N ASP A 166 -2.68 5.81 17.01
CA ASP A 166 -2.82 4.38 16.70
C ASP A 166 -4.29 3.95 16.57
N GLU A 167 -5.19 4.48 17.40
CA GLU A 167 -6.63 4.24 17.30
C GLU A 167 -7.22 4.83 16.01
N GLU A 168 -6.85 6.05 15.65
CA GLU A 168 -7.32 6.71 14.43
C GLU A 168 -6.84 5.96 13.17
N VAL A 169 -5.57 5.55 13.14
CA VAL A 169 -5.01 4.73 12.04
C VAL A 169 -5.78 3.42 11.91
N LYS A 170 -6.03 2.74 13.02
CA LYS A 170 -6.81 1.50 13.04
C LYS A 170 -8.23 1.74 12.52
N GLN A 171 -8.89 2.79 12.97
CA GLN A 171 -10.25 3.14 12.53
C GLN A 171 -10.31 3.38 11.02
N ILE A 172 -9.39 4.18 10.45
CA ILE A 172 -9.31 4.46 9.01
C ILE A 172 -9.17 3.16 8.22
N VAL A 173 -8.27 2.27 8.63
CA VAL A 173 -8.06 0.98 7.94
C VAL A 173 -9.28 0.09 8.06
N ASP A 174 -9.90 -0.01 9.25
CA ASP A 174 -11.10 -0.83 9.48
C ASP A 174 -12.31 -0.32 8.67
N GLU A 175 -12.47 0.99 8.53
CA GLU A 175 -13.52 1.60 7.70
C GLU A 175 -13.30 1.32 6.20
N CYS A 176 -12.06 1.38 5.73
CA CYS A 176 -11.73 1.05 4.35
C CYS A 176 -11.87 -0.44 4.03
N TYR A 177 -11.77 -1.30 5.04
CA TYR A 177 -11.91 -2.75 4.89
C TYR A 177 -13.38 -3.21 4.78
N ARG A 178 -14.34 -2.45 5.29
CA ARG A 178 -15.80 -2.77 5.26
C ARG A 178 -16.43 -2.54 3.90
#